data_02ff200954220d53d3a476d2b6a3a197
#
_entry.id   02ff200954220d53d3a476d2b6a3a197
#
_cell.length_a   1.000
_cell.length_b   1.000
_cell.length_c   1.000
_cell.angle_alpha   90.00
_cell.angle_beta   90.00
_cell.angle_gamma   90.00
#
_symmetry.space_group_name_H-M   'P 1'
#
loop_
_entity.id
_entity.type
_entity.pdbx_description
1 polymer ?
#
loop_
_entity_poly.entity_id
_entity_poly.type
_entity_poly.pdbx_seq_one_letter_code
_entity_poly.pdbx_strand_id
1 'polypeptide(L)'
;SEVAKYFAKSKSNKRSLLFVFFSAEEKGLLGSKHLAGKLKEQNMNLYFMFNYEMIGVPMQNRDMLMYITGFGKSNMAAKMNEYSGDKLVGYLPIETKYMLFRASDNFPFYDEFNVPAQTVSTFDFENFQFYHQLDDEFELMNTAHITTIVNKTIPVLEKMMNAPTKEIKLNVK
;
A
#
# COMPACT_ATOMS: atom_id res chain seq x y z
N SER A 1 -10.84 -9.95 0.11
CA SER A 1 -9.62 -9.61 -0.62
C SER A 1 -8.96 -10.86 -1.19
N GLU A 2 -8.55 -10.83 -2.44
CA GLU A 2 -7.88 -11.98 -3.11
C GLU A 2 -6.51 -12.26 -2.46
N VAL A 3 -5.82 -11.24 -2.00
CA VAL A 3 -4.57 -11.38 -1.24
C VAL A 3 -4.81 -12.21 0.03
N ALA A 4 -5.87 -11.90 0.79
CA ALA A 4 -6.22 -12.65 1.99
C ALA A 4 -6.56 -14.13 1.66
N LYS A 5 -7.32 -14.36 0.60
CA LYS A 5 -7.64 -15.74 0.13
C LYS A 5 -6.39 -16.52 -0.24
N TYR A 6 -5.44 -15.87 -0.94
CA TYR A 6 -4.17 -16.51 -1.30
C TYR A 6 -3.42 -16.99 -0.06
N PHE A 7 -3.15 -16.11 0.90
CA PHE A 7 -2.39 -16.47 2.10
C PHE A 7 -3.13 -17.43 3.02
N ALA A 8 -4.45 -17.32 3.13
CA ALA A 8 -5.25 -18.30 3.88
C ALA A 8 -5.18 -19.72 3.28
N LYS A 9 -5.08 -19.82 1.95
CA LYS A 9 -4.97 -21.09 1.23
C LYS A 9 -3.53 -21.63 1.21
N SER A 10 -2.56 -20.79 0.87
CA SER A 10 -1.16 -21.21 0.74
C SER A 10 -0.49 -21.50 2.08
N LYS A 11 -0.90 -20.77 3.14
CA LYS A 11 -0.27 -20.81 4.47
C LYS A 11 1.25 -20.60 4.42
N SER A 12 1.71 -19.85 3.44
CA SER A 12 3.13 -19.68 3.13
C SER A 12 3.82 -18.57 3.93
N ASN A 13 3.05 -17.81 4.71
CA ASN A 13 3.57 -16.70 5.49
C ASN A 13 4.22 -17.15 6.81
N LYS A 14 5.46 -16.70 7.06
CA LYS A 14 6.17 -16.91 8.34
C LYS A 14 5.80 -15.90 9.42
N ARG A 15 5.26 -14.73 9.03
CA ARG A 15 4.77 -13.70 9.96
C ARG A 15 3.26 -13.63 9.89
N SER A 16 2.62 -13.28 11.01
CA SER A 16 1.17 -13.06 11.05
C SER A 16 0.77 -11.92 10.11
N LEU A 17 -0.38 -12.06 9.48
CA LEU A 17 -0.98 -11.08 8.58
C LEU A 17 -2.29 -10.59 9.17
N LEU A 18 -2.45 -9.28 9.19
CA LEU A 18 -3.69 -8.62 9.52
C LEU A 18 -4.23 -7.96 8.26
N PHE A 19 -5.39 -8.40 7.79
CA PHE A 19 -6.10 -7.80 6.65
C PHE A 19 -7.19 -6.88 7.19
N VAL A 20 -7.16 -5.63 6.77
CA VAL A 20 -8.06 -4.60 7.29
C VAL A 20 -8.72 -3.86 6.14
N PHE A 21 -10.02 -3.61 6.27
CA PHE A 21 -10.76 -2.62 5.50
C PHE A 21 -11.11 -1.48 6.44
N PHE A 22 -10.54 -0.32 6.20
CA PHE A 22 -10.75 0.83 7.06
C PHE A 22 -12.09 1.50 6.77
N SER A 23 -12.68 2.11 7.78
CA SER A 23 -13.84 2.96 7.68
C SER A 23 -13.48 4.41 7.98
N ALA A 24 -14.29 5.33 7.48
CA ALA A 24 -14.17 6.77 7.75
C ALA A 24 -12.78 7.35 7.44
N GLU A 25 -12.16 6.88 6.34
CA GLU A 25 -10.91 7.43 5.80
C GLU A 25 -11.13 8.91 5.44
N GLU A 26 -12.17 9.23 4.66
CA GLU A 26 -12.59 10.57 4.23
C GLU A 26 -13.00 11.52 5.39
N LYS A 27 -13.13 11.01 6.60
CA LYS A 27 -13.39 11.80 7.82
C LYS A 27 -12.12 12.04 8.64
N GLY A 28 -10.96 11.92 8.01
CA GLY A 28 -9.66 12.15 8.61
C GLY A 28 -9.01 10.91 9.20
N LEU A 29 -9.06 9.80 8.48
CA LEU A 29 -8.39 8.52 8.80
C LEU A 29 -8.84 7.91 10.13
N LEU A 30 -10.14 8.04 10.48
CA LEU A 30 -10.60 7.68 11.83
C LEU A 30 -10.43 6.20 12.13
N GLY A 31 -10.74 5.32 11.15
CA GLY A 31 -10.61 3.87 11.33
C GLY A 31 -9.16 3.42 11.52
N SER A 32 -8.26 3.91 10.69
CA SER A 32 -6.83 3.57 10.77
C SER A 32 -6.16 4.16 12.01
N LYS A 33 -6.49 5.39 12.41
CA LYS A 33 -6.02 5.99 13.66
C LYS A 33 -6.47 5.17 14.88
N HIS A 34 -7.75 4.81 14.91
CA HIS A 34 -8.27 3.98 16.00
C HIS A 34 -7.54 2.64 16.09
N LEU A 35 -7.41 1.94 14.96
CA LEU A 35 -6.75 0.64 14.95
C LEU A 35 -5.26 0.75 15.30
N ALA A 36 -4.53 1.70 14.72
CA ALA A 36 -3.12 1.91 15.03
C ALA A 36 -2.90 2.17 16.53
N GLY A 37 -3.70 3.05 17.15
CA GLY A 37 -3.65 3.30 18.59
C GLY A 37 -3.92 2.04 19.41
N LYS A 38 -4.97 1.27 19.07
CA LYS A 38 -5.30 0.01 19.77
C LYS A 38 -4.21 -1.04 19.68
N LEU A 39 -3.61 -1.22 18.50
CA LEU A 39 -2.51 -2.17 18.32
C LEU A 39 -1.24 -1.71 19.06
N LYS A 40 -1.01 -0.40 19.15
CA LYS A 40 0.09 0.18 19.94
C LYS A 40 -0.10 -0.06 21.43
N GLU A 41 -1.32 0.18 21.98
CA GLU A 41 -1.69 -0.12 23.37
C GLU A 41 -1.44 -1.59 23.72
N GLN A 42 -1.68 -2.51 22.77
CA GLN A 42 -1.44 -3.93 22.90
C GLN A 42 0.03 -4.36 22.72
N ASN A 43 0.95 -3.40 22.54
CA ASN A 43 2.37 -3.65 22.29
C ASN A 43 2.62 -4.54 21.05
N MET A 44 1.80 -4.42 20.00
CA MET A 44 1.97 -5.21 18.79
C MET A 44 3.35 -4.95 18.16
N ASN A 45 4.09 -6.01 17.84
CA ASN A 45 5.36 -5.91 17.12
C ASN A 45 5.11 -5.80 15.61
N LEU A 46 4.62 -4.65 15.17
CA LEU A 46 4.38 -4.38 13.76
C LEU A 46 5.71 -4.35 13.00
N TYR A 47 5.77 -5.03 11.86
CA TYR A 47 6.94 -5.03 10.98
C TYR A 47 6.84 -3.94 9.91
N PHE A 48 5.79 -3.98 9.12
CA PHE A 48 5.44 -2.95 8.15
C PHE A 48 3.92 -2.97 7.90
N MET A 49 3.42 -1.90 7.31
CA MET A 49 2.06 -1.79 6.80
C MET A 49 2.11 -1.51 5.30
N PHE A 50 1.31 -2.24 4.53
CA PHE A 50 1.19 -2.08 3.08
C PHE A 50 -0.27 -1.85 2.72
N ASN A 51 -0.56 -0.71 2.11
CA ASN A 51 -1.90 -0.32 1.73
C ASN A 51 -2.06 -0.28 0.20
N TYR A 52 -3.22 -0.72 -0.27
CA TYR A 52 -3.68 -0.49 -1.63
C TYR A 52 -4.76 0.58 -1.61
N GLU A 53 -4.59 1.59 -2.42
CA GLU A 53 -5.56 2.66 -2.55
C GLU A 53 -5.63 3.14 -3.98
N MET A 54 -6.86 3.34 -4.50
CA MET A 54 -7.10 3.87 -5.83
C MET A 54 -6.28 3.16 -6.92
N ILE A 55 -6.37 1.83 -6.95
CA ILE A 55 -5.67 0.98 -7.92
C ILE A 55 -6.58 0.54 -9.09
N GLY A 56 -7.73 1.16 -9.24
CA GLY A 56 -8.75 0.78 -10.22
C GLY A 56 -8.52 1.33 -11.63
N VAL A 57 -7.67 2.34 -11.78
CA VAL A 57 -7.42 3.01 -13.07
C VAL A 57 -5.92 3.00 -13.39
N PRO A 58 -5.52 2.46 -14.55
CA PRO A 58 -4.11 2.38 -14.91
C PRO A 58 -3.52 3.78 -15.21
N MET A 59 -2.29 4.02 -14.76
CA MET A 59 -1.51 5.18 -15.19
C MET A 59 -1.15 5.05 -16.68
N GLN A 60 -1.08 6.21 -17.36
CA GLN A 60 -0.70 6.28 -18.76
C GLN A 60 0.77 6.70 -18.92
N ASN A 61 1.46 6.12 -19.91
CA ASN A 61 2.82 6.53 -20.29
C ASN A 61 3.83 6.49 -19.12
N ARG A 62 3.74 5.47 -18.26
CA ARG A 62 4.67 5.24 -17.15
C ARG A 62 5.43 3.92 -17.35
N ASP A 63 6.66 3.90 -16.88
CA ASP A 63 7.54 2.72 -16.91
C ASP A 63 7.45 1.86 -15.63
N MET A 64 6.45 2.12 -14.78
CA MET A 64 6.13 1.43 -13.55
C MET A 64 4.65 1.10 -13.48
N LEU A 65 4.30 0.03 -12.80
CA LEU A 65 2.89 -0.38 -12.65
C LEU A 65 2.14 0.48 -11.63
N MET A 66 2.81 0.88 -10.54
CA MET A 66 2.26 1.67 -9.44
C MET A 66 3.29 2.69 -8.97
N TYR A 67 2.83 3.74 -8.30
CA TYR A 67 3.72 4.53 -7.44
C TYR A 67 3.46 4.21 -5.97
N ILE A 68 4.40 4.59 -5.10
CA ILE A 68 4.27 4.42 -3.66
C ILE A 68 4.37 5.77 -2.96
N THR A 69 3.45 6.02 -2.03
CA THR A 69 3.48 7.26 -1.24
C THR A 69 4.60 7.22 -0.21
N GLY A 70 5.20 8.38 0.07
CA GLY A 70 6.37 8.44 0.95
C GLY A 70 7.56 7.66 0.40
N PHE A 71 7.80 7.71 -0.91
CA PHE A 71 8.85 6.94 -1.59
C PHE A 71 10.22 7.02 -0.89
N GLY A 72 10.61 8.19 -0.40
CA GLY A 72 11.86 8.39 0.34
C GLY A 72 11.83 8.02 1.83
N LYS A 73 10.70 7.52 2.36
CA LYS A 73 10.57 7.21 3.79
C LYS A 73 11.16 5.87 4.20
N SER A 74 11.17 4.92 3.29
CA SER A 74 11.70 3.57 3.52
C SER A 74 12.33 2.99 2.26
N ASN A 75 12.96 1.84 2.40
CA ASN A 75 13.48 1.05 1.28
C ASN A 75 12.42 0.14 0.63
N MET A 76 11.13 0.28 0.99
CA MET A 76 10.07 -0.63 0.53
C MET A 76 9.98 -0.70 -0.99
N ALA A 77 9.98 0.44 -1.69
CA ALA A 77 9.94 0.48 -3.16
C ALA A 77 11.13 -0.28 -3.80
N ALA A 78 12.34 -0.03 -3.30
CA ALA A 78 13.54 -0.71 -3.80
C ALA A 78 13.46 -2.23 -3.59
N LYS A 79 13.01 -2.66 -2.42
CA LYS A 79 12.84 -4.09 -2.11
C LYS A 79 11.71 -4.74 -2.91
N MET A 80 10.62 -4.03 -3.16
CA MET A 80 9.55 -4.53 -4.02
C MET A 80 10.05 -4.77 -5.45
N ASN A 81 10.83 -3.86 -6.00
CA ASN A 81 11.42 -3.98 -7.33
C ASN A 81 12.47 -5.10 -7.38
N GLU A 82 13.33 -5.21 -6.37
CA GLU A 82 14.29 -6.30 -6.22
C GLU A 82 13.60 -7.67 -6.20
N TYR A 83 12.53 -7.80 -5.41
CA TYR A 83 11.81 -9.07 -5.27
C TYR A 83 10.96 -9.43 -6.49
N SER A 84 10.43 -8.44 -7.21
CA SER A 84 9.68 -8.66 -8.45
C SER A 84 10.59 -8.97 -9.63
N GLY A 85 11.84 -8.47 -9.63
CA GLY A 85 12.72 -8.49 -10.78
C GLY A 85 12.32 -7.50 -11.90
N ASP A 86 11.43 -6.56 -11.57
CA ASP A 86 10.84 -5.61 -12.52
C ASP A 86 10.65 -4.24 -11.83
N LYS A 87 10.48 -3.17 -12.60
CA LYS A 87 10.11 -1.85 -12.08
C LYS A 87 8.61 -1.81 -11.74
N LEU A 88 8.25 -2.55 -10.70
CA LEU A 88 6.86 -2.67 -10.24
C LEU A 88 6.36 -1.36 -9.63
N VAL A 89 7.22 -0.70 -8.84
CA VAL A 89 6.86 0.48 -8.06
C VAL A 89 7.87 1.60 -8.28
N GLY A 90 7.38 2.83 -8.38
CA GLY A 90 8.25 4.00 -8.55
C GLY A 90 7.80 5.22 -7.78
N TYR A 91 8.52 6.32 -7.99
CA TYR A 91 8.19 7.63 -7.48
C TYR A 91 7.32 8.38 -8.48
N LEU A 92 6.29 9.05 -7.98
CA LEU A 92 5.48 9.98 -8.76
C LEU A 92 5.44 11.34 -8.04
N PRO A 93 5.84 12.46 -8.69
CA PRO A 93 5.95 13.77 -8.03
C PRO A 93 4.66 14.28 -7.39
N ILE A 94 3.50 13.85 -7.86
CA ILE A 94 2.20 14.23 -7.31
C ILE A 94 2.03 13.78 -5.84
N GLU A 95 2.65 12.66 -5.45
CA GLU A 95 2.56 12.16 -4.07
C GLU A 95 3.11 13.19 -3.07
N THR A 96 4.20 13.85 -3.44
CA THR A 96 4.79 14.92 -2.63
C THR A 96 3.99 16.22 -2.76
N LYS A 97 3.57 16.58 -3.98
CA LYS A 97 2.80 17.80 -4.26
C LYS A 97 1.50 17.86 -3.45
N TYR A 98 0.79 16.74 -3.38
CA TYR A 98 -0.50 16.64 -2.67
C TYR A 98 -0.39 16.00 -1.27
N MET A 99 0.83 15.77 -0.78
CA MET A 99 1.10 15.18 0.53
C MET A 99 0.40 13.82 0.75
N LEU A 100 0.25 13.01 -0.31
CA LEU A 100 -0.54 11.78 -0.30
C LEU A 100 -0.09 10.77 0.76
N PHE A 101 1.18 10.77 1.12
CA PHE A 101 1.68 9.93 2.21
C PHE A 101 0.95 10.16 3.54
N ARG A 102 0.53 11.41 3.83
CA ARG A 102 -0.19 11.78 5.05
C ARG A 102 -1.70 11.71 4.92
N ALA A 103 -2.19 11.57 3.69
CA ALA A 103 -3.60 11.61 3.36
C ALA A 103 -4.22 10.21 3.21
N SER A 104 -3.52 9.14 3.62
CA SER A 104 -4.01 7.78 3.49
C SER A 104 -3.79 6.97 4.76
N ASP A 105 -4.51 5.86 4.89
CA ASP A 105 -4.57 4.99 6.07
C ASP A 105 -3.23 4.36 6.51
N ASN A 106 -2.18 4.47 5.68
CA ASN A 106 -0.82 4.09 6.08
C ASN A 106 -0.22 5.04 7.14
N PHE A 107 -0.60 6.32 7.10
CA PHE A 107 0.09 7.33 7.91
C PHE A 107 -0.05 7.12 9.42
N PRO A 108 -1.22 6.77 10.00
CA PRO A 108 -1.32 6.48 11.43
C PRO A 108 -0.40 5.36 11.90
N PHE A 109 -0.16 4.33 11.08
CA PHE A 109 0.76 3.25 11.43
C PHE A 109 2.22 3.68 11.37
N TYR A 110 2.57 4.52 10.39
CA TYR A 110 3.89 5.13 10.34
C TYR A 110 4.18 5.97 11.58
N ASP A 111 3.23 6.80 11.96
CA ASP A 111 3.34 7.74 13.07
C ASP A 111 3.41 7.02 14.42
N GLU A 112 2.50 6.09 14.68
CA GLU A 112 2.41 5.37 15.96
C GLU A 112 3.53 4.35 16.17
N PHE A 113 3.94 3.64 15.13
CA PHE A 113 4.87 2.52 15.26
C PHE A 113 6.29 2.83 14.83
N ASN A 114 6.53 3.93 14.13
CA ASN A 114 7.81 4.25 13.52
C ASN A 114 8.38 3.07 12.70
N VAL A 115 7.53 2.51 11.83
CA VAL A 115 7.86 1.43 10.90
C VAL A 115 7.53 1.83 9.46
N PRO A 116 8.06 1.15 8.45
CA PRO A 116 7.61 1.35 7.07
C PRO A 116 6.11 1.11 6.98
N ALA A 117 5.36 2.13 6.57
CA ALA A 117 3.93 2.05 6.34
C ALA A 117 3.59 2.92 5.13
N GLN A 118 3.24 2.30 4.01
CA GLN A 118 3.14 3.00 2.74
C GLN A 118 1.97 2.47 1.92
N THR A 119 1.44 3.35 1.08
CA THR A 119 0.35 3.08 0.15
C THR A 119 0.88 2.99 -1.27
N VAL A 120 0.44 1.99 -2.03
CA VAL A 120 0.60 1.94 -3.47
C VAL A 120 -0.69 2.38 -4.15
N SER A 121 -0.54 3.16 -5.22
CA SER A 121 -1.66 3.69 -5.98
C SER A 121 -1.33 3.78 -7.47
N THR A 122 -2.37 3.91 -8.29
CA THR A 122 -2.28 4.18 -9.72
C THR A 122 -3.06 5.42 -10.15
N PHE A 123 -3.68 6.11 -9.20
CA PHE A 123 -4.37 7.37 -9.44
C PHE A 123 -3.38 8.54 -9.49
N ASP A 124 -3.37 9.29 -10.60
CA ASP A 124 -2.42 10.40 -10.82
C ASP A 124 -3.07 11.78 -11.01
N PHE A 125 -4.35 11.91 -10.65
CA PHE A 125 -5.19 13.10 -10.82
C PHE A 125 -5.49 13.49 -12.27
N GLU A 126 -4.90 12.83 -13.25
CA GLU A 126 -5.15 13.07 -14.67
C GLU A 126 -5.88 11.91 -15.34
N ASN A 127 -5.76 10.71 -14.76
CA ASN A 127 -6.29 9.47 -15.33
C ASN A 127 -7.72 9.13 -14.90
N PHE A 128 -8.32 9.88 -13.96
CA PHE A 128 -9.67 9.61 -13.46
C PHE A 128 -10.38 10.89 -13.02
N GLN A 129 -11.30 11.36 -13.86
CA GLN A 129 -12.02 12.64 -13.67
C GLN A 129 -13.13 12.59 -12.62
N PHE A 130 -13.53 11.40 -12.16
CA PHE A 130 -14.65 11.20 -11.23
C PHE A 130 -14.23 11.19 -9.76
N TYR A 131 -12.95 11.43 -9.48
CA TYR A 131 -12.43 11.49 -8.11
C TYR A 131 -13.22 12.46 -7.25
N HIS A 132 -13.78 11.95 -6.13
CA HIS A 132 -14.68 12.67 -5.24
C HIS A 132 -15.96 13.22 -5.91
N GLN A 133 -16.43 12.57 -6.98
CA GLN A 133 -17.68 12.90 -7.65
C GLN A 133 -18.75 11.82 -7.40
N LEU A 134 -20.02 12.16 -7.66
CA LEU A 134 -21.12 11.21 -7.52
C LEU A 134 -21.06 10.05 -8.51
N ASP A 135 -20.40 10.28 -9.65
CA ASP A 135 -20.24 9.31 -10.73
C ASP A 135 -18.97 8.44 -10.56
N ASP A 136 -18.33 8.42 -9.37
CA ASP A 136 -17.26 7.47 -9.04
C ASP A 136 -17.86 6.10 -8.75
N GLU A 137 -18.05 5.34 -9.82
CA GLU A 137 -18.75 4.06 -9.81
C GLU A 137 -17.84 2.89 -10.15
N PHE A 138 -18.14 1.71 -9.60
CA PHE A 138 -17.35 0.48 -9.81
C PHE A 138 -17.18 0.11 -11.29
N GLU A 139 -18.19 0.38 -12.11
CA GLU A 139 -18.21 0.09 -13.54
C GLU A 139 -17.10 0.81 -14.33
N LEU A 140 -16.57 1.89 -13.78
CA LEU A 140 -15.45 2.65 -14.34
C LEU A 140 -14.08 2.03 -14.03
N MET A 141 -14.05 1.07 -13.11
CA MET A 141 -12.80 0.44 -12.68
C MET A 141 -12.34 -0.64 -13.66
N ASN A 142 -11.04 -0.65 -13.93
CA ASN A 142 -10.40 -1.69 -14.73
C ASN A 142 -10.04 -2.89 -13.85
N THR A 143 -10.95 -3.86 -13.76
CA THR A 143 -10.76 -5.06 -12.92
C THR A 143 -9.60 -5.94 -13.37
N ALA A 144 -9.28 -5.95 -14.67
CA ALA A 144 -8.09 -6.67 -15.18
C ALA A 144 -6.79 -6.01 -14.70
N HIS A 145 -6.76 -4.68 -14.62
CA HIS A 145 -5.64 -3.93 -14.05
C HIS A 145 -5.48 -4.22 -12.56
N ILE A 146 -6.55 -4.16 -11.78
CA ILE A 146 -6.55 -4.54 -10.36
C ILE A 146 -6.01 -5.96 -10.18
N THR A 147 -6.48 -6.89 -11.00
CA THR A 147 -6.02 -8.30 -10.98
C THR A 147 -4.53 -8.40 -11.27
N THR A 148 -4.03 -7.63 -12.22
CA THR A 148 -2.61 -7.59 -12.56
C THR A 148 -1.77 -7.09 -11.38
N ILE A 149 -2.20 -6.00 -10.72
CA ILE A 149 -1.54 -5.47 -9.52
C ILE A 149 -1.48 -6.53 -8.42
N VAL A 150 -2.62 -7.13 -8.09
CA VAL A 150 -2.70 -8.15 -7.04
C VAL A 150 -1.79 -9.33 -7.34
N ASN A 151 -1.84 -9.87 -8.56
CA ASN A 151 -1.02 -11.02 -8.97
C ASN A 151 0.48 -10.71 -8.95
N LYS A 152 0.89 -9.50 -9.31
CA LYS A 152 2.31 -9.08 -9.25
C LYS A 152 2.79 -8.77 -7.83
N THR A 153 1.91 -8.30 -6.95
CA THR A 153 2.30 -7.94 -5.58
C THR A 153 2.29 -9.12 -4.61
N ILE A 154 1.45 -10.13 -4.79
CA ILE A 154 1.41 -11.31 -3.91
C ILE A 154 2.79 -11.96 -3.71
N PRO A 155 3.53 -12.37 -4.76
CA PRO A 155 4.84 -13.00 -4.58
C PRO A 155 5.88 -12.05 -3.95
N VAL A 156 5.76 -10.75 -4.18
CA VAL A 156 6.61 -9.73 -3.57
C VAL A 156 6.34 -9.64 -2.07
N LEU A 157 5.06 -9.52 -1.69
CA LEU A 157 4.65 -9.50 -0.28
C LEU A 157 5.07 -10.79 0.44
N GLU A 158 4.93 -11.94 -0.21
CA GLU A 158 5.37 -13.23 0.34
C GLU A 158 6.88 -13.22 0.66
N LYS A 159 7.72 -12.72 -0.26
CA LYS A 159 9.15 -12.56 -0.01
C LYS A 159 9.43 -11.58 1.13
N MET A 160 8.77 -10.42 1.15
CA MET A 160 8.91 -9.42 2.20
C MET A 160 8.59 -10.01 3.60
N MET A 161 7.51 -10.77 3.71
CA MET A 161 7.06 -11.36 4.96
C MET A 161 7.92 -12.54 5.41
N ASN A 162 8.53 -13.27 4.45
CA ASN A 162 9.28 -14.49 4.72
C ASN A 162 10.78 -14.27 4.83
N ALA A 163 11.27 -13.07 4.55
CA ALA A 163 12.68 -12.72 4.72
C ALA A 163 13.16 -13.07 6.15
N PRO A 164 14.38 -13.64 6.30
CA PRO A 164 14.89 -14.07 7.60
C PRO A 164 14.94 -12.96 8.64
N THR A 165 15.19 -11.74 8.20
CA THR A 165 15.22 -10.53 9.02
C THR A 165 14.15 -9.53 8.58
N LYS A 166 13.97 -8.45 9.33
CA LYS A 166 13.14 -7.31 8.92
C LYS A 166 13.90 -6.46 7.89
N GLU A 167 13.83 -6.86 6.61
CA GLU A 167 14.58 -6.21 5.52
C GLU A 167 13.95 -4.90 5.04
N ILE A 168 12.63 -4.74 5.22
CA ILE A 168 11.95 -3.49 4.94
C ILE A 168 12.19 -2.56 6.14
N LYS A 169 12.84 -1.42 5.89
CA LYS A 169 13.32 -0.50 6.93
C LYS A 169 13.04 0.94 6.54
N LEU A 170 12.85 1.77 7.55
CA LEU A 170 12.87 3.22 7.34
C LEU A 170 14.25 3.65 6.85
N ASN A 171 14.27 4.63 5.95
CA ASN A 171 15.52 5.27 5.56
C ASN A 171 16.03 6.13 6.74
N VAL A 172 17.29 6.02 7.01
CA VAL A 172 17.97 6.89 8.01
C VAL A 172 18.00 8.31 7.43
N LYS A 173 17.59 9.29 8.23
CA LYS A 173 17.71 10.70 7.88
C LYS A 173 19.17 11.14 7.95
#